data_76295743e837e2e56f1f7404ee432357
#
_entry.id   76295743e837e2e56f1f7404ee432357
#
_cell.length_a   1.000
_cell.length_b   1.000
_cell.length_c   1.000
_cell.angle_alpha   90.00
_cell.angle_beta   90.00
_cell.angle_gamma   90.00
#
_symmetry.space_group_name_H-M   'P 1'
#
loop_
_entity.id
_entity.type
_entity.pdbx_description
1 polymer ?
#
loop_
_entity_poly.entity_id
_entity_poly.type
_entity_poly.pdbx_seq_one_letter_code
_entity_poly.pdbx_strand_id
1 'polypeptide(L)'
;YKVVRKFYSKDASRDEQVQALIKYGNSYRTSSGTGYAANDDSNFEVLSSLSGKVAEIKESPLYGNYVVVEHENNIKTYYYGLSDVTVTVGAAIAQGDKIGTSGFMTIDKEAGNHVFVEVSKDGTRLNIETLIGKKISEIQK
;
A
#
# COMPACT_ATOMS: atom_id res chain seq x y z
N TYR A 1 -5.74 -6.36 -12.01
CA TYR A 1 -5.72 -5.08 -11.25
C TYR A 1 -5.01 -4.00 -12.02
N LYS A 2 -5.32 -2.75 -11.70
CA LYS A 2 -4.68 -1.58 -12.31
C LYS A 2 -4.05 -0.71 -11.23
N VAL A 3 -3.00 0.04 -11.60
CA VAL A 3 -2.36 1.02 -10.72
C VAL A 3 -3.10 2.34 -10.88
N VAL A 4 -3.64 2.87 -9.78
CA VAL A 4 -4.37 4.17 -9.77
C VAL A 4 -3.56 5.28 -9.12
N ARG A 5 -2.49 4.95 -8.41
CA ARG A 5 -1.55 5.92 -7.85
C ARG A 5 -0.15 5.32 -7.86
N LYS A 6 0.81 6.01 -8.47
CA LYS A 6 2.20 5.54 -8.56
C LYS A 6 3.04 6.04 -7.39
N PHE A 7 4.14 5.36 -7.12
CA PHE A 7 5.17 5.83 -6.21
C PHE A 7 5.93 6.98 -6.88
N TYR A 8 6.16 8.07 -6.15
CA TYR A 8 6.88 9.23 -6.70
C TYR A 8 8.38 8.92 -6.79
N SER A 9 8.97 9.19 -7.96
CA SER A 9 10.40 9.10 -8.19
C SER A 9 10.90 10.33 -8.94
N LYS A 10 12.01 10.90 -8.50
CA LYS A 10 12.66 12.03 -9.16
C LYS A 10 13.15 11.67 -10.57
N ASP A 11 13.45 10.41 -10.80
CA ASP A 11 14.00 9.92 -12.06
C ASP A 11 12.93 9.44 -13.04
N ALA A 12 11.66 9.47 -12.64
CA ALA A 12 10.55 9.09 -13.50
C ALA A 12 10.24 10.16 -14.54
N SER A 13 9.51 9.78 -15.59
CA SER A 13 8.98 10.74 -16.57
C SER A 13 8.02 11.73 -15.90
N ARG A 14 7.81 12.88 -16.53
CA ARG A 14 6.88 13.88 -16.03
C ARG A 14 5.46 13.33 -15.88
N ASP A 15 5.02 12.53 -16.84
CA ASP A 15 3.68 11.92 -16.79
C ASP A 15 3.56 10.96 -15.60
N GLU A 16 4.59 10.17 -15.33
CA GLU A 16 4.62 9.27 -14.17
C GLU A 16 4.66 10.04 -12.86
N GLN A 17 5.39 11.17 -12.80
CA GLN A 17 5.44 12.02 -11.64
C GLN A 17 4.07 12.63 -11.33
N VAL A 18 3.31 13.04 -12.34
CA VAL A 18 1.95 13.56 -12.16
C VAL A 18 1.03 12.46 -11.60
N GLN A 19 1.15 11.24 -12.09
CA GLN A 19 0.38 10.09 -11.59
C GLN A 19 0.75 9.69 -10.16
N ALA A 20 1.88 10.17 -9.65
CA ALA A 20 2.36 9.93 -8.30
C ALA A 20 2.05 11.08 -7.33
N LEU A 21 1.21 12.04 -7.75
CA LEU A 21 0.77 13.14 -6.89
C LEU A 21 -0.60 12.85 -6.30
N ILE A 22 -0.72 13.04 -5.00
CA ILE A 22 -1.99 12.93 -4.28
C ILE A 22 -2.50 14.36 -4.02
N LYS A 23 -3.69 14.68 -4.54
CA LYS A 23 -4.33 15.97 -4.32
C LYS A 23 -5.35 15.86 -3.20
N TYR A 24 -5.20 16.69 -2.17
CA TYR A 24 -6.17 16.82 -1.09
C TYR A 24 -6.47 18.29 -0.83
N GLY A 25 -7.70 18.72 -1.13
CA GLY A 25 -8.05 20.14 -1.09
C GLY A 25 -7.22 20.93 -2.11
N ASN A 26 -6.49 21.92 -1.65
CA ASN A 26 -5.59 22.75 -2.47
C ASN A 26 -4.13 22.31 -2.37
N SER A 27 -3.88 21.18 -1.73
CA SER A 27 -2.52 20.67 -1.51
C SER A 27 -2.21 19.48 -2.37
N TYR A 28 -0.94 19.34 -2.76
CA TYR A 28 -0.42 18.17 -3.43
C TYR A 28 0.71 17.58 -2.60
N ARG A 29 0.79 16.26 -2.58
CA ARG A 29 1.92 15.55 -1.95
C ARG A 29 2.40 14.43 -2.86
N THR A 30 3.68 14.09 -2.72
CA THR A 30 4.25 12.96 -3.43
C THR A 30 3.81 11.65 -2.77
N SER A 31 3.50 10.65 -3.59
CA SER A 31 3.08 9.35 -3.12
C SER A 31 4.26 8.52 -2.64
N SER A 32 4.18 7.99 -1.42
CA SER A 32 5.21 7.11 -0.83
C SER A 32 4.87 5.62 -1.00
N GLY A 33 3.87 5.29 -1.79
CA GLY A 33 3.44 3.92 -2.05
C GLY A 33 2.78 3.80 -3.41
N THR A 34 2.06 2.70 -3.61
CA THR A 34 1.34 2.43 -4.86
C THR A 34 -0.12 2.08 -4.57
N GLY A 35 -1.03 2.73 -5.27
CA GLY A 35 -2.46 2.45 -5.18
C GLY A 35 -2.89 1.45 -6.24
N TYR A 36 -3.60 0.42 -5.85
CA TYR A 36 -4.12 -0.63 -6.73
C TYR A 36 -5.63 -0.70 -6.66
N ALA A 37 -6.27 -0.85 -7.80
CA ALA A 37 -7.72 -1.02 -7.92
C ALA A 37 -8.04 -2.23 -8.80
N ALA A 38 -9.25 -2.76 -8.67
CA ALA A 38 -9.76 -3.73 -9.63
C ALA A 38 -10.02 -3.04 -10.97
N ASN A 39 -9.90 -3.77 -12.08
CA ASN A 39 -10.09 -3.19 -13.41
C ASN A 39 -11.50 -2.62 -13.61
N ASP A 40 -12.51 -3.18 -12.93
CA ASP A 40 -13.90 -2.73 -12.98
C ASP A 40 -14.30 -1.82 -11.79
N ASP A 41 -13.32 -1.36 -11.01
CA ASP A 41 -13.50 -0.51 -9.82
C ASP A 41 -14.34 -1.14 -8.70
N SER A 42 -14.54 -2.45 -8.74
CA SER A 42 -15.26 -3.17 -7.67
C SER A 42 -14.39 -3.37 -6.43
N ASN A 43 -15.03 -3.70 -5.30
CA ASN A 43 -14.32 -4.13 -4.09
C ASN A 43 -13.58 -5.43 -4.36
N PHE A 44 -12.42 -5.60 -3.74
CA PHE A 44 -11.63 -6.82 -3.87
C PHE A 44 -10.95 -7.17 -2.55
N GLU A 45 -10.58 -8.43 -2.41
CA GLU A 45 -9.83 -8.90 -1.26
C GLU A 45 -8.38 -8.42 -1.35
N VAL A 46 -7.88 -7.86 -0.24
CA VAL A 46 -6.49 -7.44 -0.13
C VAL A 46 -5.71 -8.55 0.54
N LEU A 47 -4.68 -9.03 -0.14
CA LEU A 47 -3.87 -10.16 0.30
C LEU A 47 -2.49 -9.68 0.72
N SER A 48 -1.89 -10.38 1.70
CA SER A 48 -0.55 -10.04 2.14
C SER A 48 0.49 -10.32 1.05
N SER A 49 1.35 -9.34 0.81
CA SER A 49 2.41 -9.44 -0.21
C SER A 49 3.51 -10.43 0.18
N LEU A 50 3.75 -10.60 1.47
CA LEU A 50 4.83 -11.43 2.02
C LEU A 50 4.37 -12.06 3.33
N SER A 51 5.02 -13.15 3.71
CA SER A 51 4.79 -13.76 5.03
C SER A 51 5.36 -12.89 6.14
N GLY A 52 4.67 -12.81 7.26
CA GLY A 52 5.09 -12.01 8.39
C GLY A 52 4.13 -12.07 9.57
N LYS A 53 4.11 -11.00 10.34
CA LYS A 53 3.28 -10.87 11.54
C LYS A 53 2.60 -9.51 11.54
N VAL A 54 1.32 -9.50 11.87
CA VAL A 54 0.56 -8.24 11.98
C VAL A 54 1.08 -7.43 13.16
N ALA A 55 1.65 -6.26 12.88
CA ALA A 55 2.24 -5.38 13.89
C ALA A 55 1.26 -4.35 14.42
N GLU A 56 0.44 -3.77 13.56
CA GLU A 56 -0.53 -2.73 13.92
C GLU A 56 -1.78 -2.82 13.07
N ILE A 57 -2.92 -2.47 13.68
CA ILE A 57 -4.19 -2.24 12.99
C ILE A 57 -4.73 -0.94 13.57
N LYS A 58 -4.96 0.05 12.71
CA LYS A 58 -5.44 1.38 13.13
C LYS A 58 -6.48 1.93 12.17
N GLU A 59 -7.21 2.91 12.64
CA GLU A 59 -8.16 3.67 11.86
C GLU A 59 -7.70 5.12 11.79
N SER A 60 -7.70 5.70 10.59
CA SER A 60 -7.30 7.07 10.36
C SER A 60 -8.38 7.81 9.58
N PRO A 61 -8.71 9.06 9.94
CA PRO A 61 -9.66 9.85 9.15
C PRO A 61 -9.22 10.09 7.71
N LEU A 62 -7.90 10.15 7.45
CA LEU A 62 -7.36 10.42 6.11
C LEU A 62 -7.07 9.15 5.32
N TYR A 63 -6.59 8.09 5.99
CA TYR A 63 -6.11 6.88 5.33
C TYR A 63 -7.06 5.69 5.46
N GLY A 64 -8.18 5.85 6.18
CA GLY A 64 -9.11 4.76 6.46
C GLY A 64 -8.51 3.74 7.42
N ASN A 65 -9.06 2.53 7.42
CA ASN A 65 -8.47 1.45 8.21
C ASN A 65 -7.17 1.01 7.56
N TYR A 66 -6.14 0.78 8.37
CA TYR A 66 -4.89 0.28 7.83
C TYR A 66 -4.23 -0.78 8.70
N VAL A 67 -3.47 -1.64 8.06
CA VAL A 67 -2.76 -2.77 8.66
C VAL A 67 -1.27 -2.64 8.33
N VAL A 68 -0.42 -2.85 9.33
CA VAL A 68 1.03 -2.92 9.16
C VAL A 68 1.48 -4.34 9.45
N VAL A 69 2.23 -4.93 8.52
CA VAL A 69 2.79 -6.29 8.65
C VAL A 69 4.30 -6.19 8.70
N GLU A 70 4.90 -6.83 9.70
CA GLU A 70 6.36 -6.95 9.83
C GLU A 70 6.84 -8.23 9.18
N HIS A 71 7.93 -8.12 8.44
CA HIS A 71 8.58 -9.23 7.73
C HIS A 71 10.04 -9.36 8.19
N GLU A 72 10.74 -10.36 7.68
CA GLU A 72 12.18 -10.52 7.92
C GLU A 72 12.98 -9.36 7.31
N ASN A 73 14.23 -9.20 7.72
CA ASN A 73 15.18 -8.20 7.23
C ASN A 73 14.73 -6.76 7.42
N ASN A 74 13.97 -6.50 8.48
CA ASN A 74 13.48 -5.16 8.83
C ASN A 74 12.62 -4.54 7.72
N ILE A 75 11.86 -5.38 7.03
CA ILE A 75 10.91 -4.98 6.00
C ILE A 75 9.51 -4.91 6.62
N LYS A 76 8.75 -3.87 6.27
CA LYS A 76 7.35 -3.70 6.65
C LYS A 76 6.52 -3.41 5.42
N THR A 77 5.30 -3.92 5.40
CA THR A 77 4.30 -3.53 4.40
C THR A 77 3.12 -2.88 5.10
N TYR A 78 2.53 -1.90 4.43
CA TYR A 78 1.45 -1.08 4.95
C TYR A 78 0.31 -1.11 3.95
N TYR A 79 -0.90 -1.37 4.44
CA TYR A 79 -2.10 -1.50 3.60
C TYR A 79 -3.13 -0.49 4.10
N TYR A 80 -3.35 0.58 3.33
CA TYR A 80 -4.24 1.68 3.70
C TYR A 80 -5.52 1.68 2.87
N GLY A 81 -6.56 2.28 3.41
CA GLY A 81 -7.82 2.47 2.70
C GLY A 81 -8.73 1.25 2.74
N LEU A 82 -8.56 0.39 3.74
CA LEU A 82 -9.36 -0.82 3.86
C LEU A 82 -10.76 -0.48 4.38
N SER A 83 -11.79 -1.02 3.72
CA SER A 83 -13.18 -0.91 4.21
C SER A 83 -13.45 -1.88 5.33
N ASP A 84 -12.71 -2.99 5.38
CA ASP A 84 -12.84 -4.04 6.38
C ASP A 84 -11.47 -4.66 6.64
N VAL A 85 -11.23 -5.08 7.89
CA VAL A 85 -9.98 -5.73 8.31
C VAL A 85 -10.33 -7.09 8.91
N THR A 86 -9.71 -8.15 8.39
CA THR A 86 -10.04 -9.54 8.77
C THR A 86 -8.98 -10.20 9.63
N VAL A 87 -7.91 -9.49 9.98
CA VAL A 87 -6.79 -10.00 10.78
C VAL A 87 -6.75 -9.32 12.15
N THR A 88 -5.95 -9.86 13.07
CA THR A 88 -5.75 -9.31 14.41
C THR A 88 -4.27 -9.04 14.67
N VAL A 89 -3.97 -8.08 15.54
CA VAL A 89 -2.59 -7.75 15.94
C VAL A 89 -1.93 -8.99 16.57
N GLY A 90 -0.72 -9.27 16.14
CA GLY A 90 0.06 -10.42 16.61
C GLY A 90 -0.14 -11.69 15.80
N ALA A 91 -1.10 -11.71 14.87
CA ALA A 91 -1.35 -12.91 14.06
C ALA A 91 -0.22 -13.16 13.06
N ALA A 92 0.14 -14.43 12.88
CA ALA A 92 1.06 -14.85 11.82
C ALA A 92 0.30 -14.83 10.48
N ILE A 93 0.92 -14.26 9.46
CA ILE A 93 0.35 -14.11 8.13
C ILE A 93 1.25 -14.80 7.12
N ALA A 94 0.68 -15.64 6.27
CA ALA A 94 1.39 -16.21 5.13
C ALA A 94 1.18 -15.31 3.90
N GLN A 95 2.12 -15.35 2.97
CA GLN A 95 1.96 -14.68 1.68
C GLN A 95 0.66 -15.18 1.02
N GLY A 96 -0.16 -14.24 0.56
CA GLY A 96 -1.44 -14.55 -0.05
C GLY A 96 -2.63 -14.65 0.91
N ASP A 97 -2.40 -14.58 2.22
CA ASP A 97 -3.51 -14.57 3.19
C ASP A 97 -4.28 -13.25 3.08
N LYS A 98 -5.59 -13.33 3.26
CA LYS A 98 -6.47 -12.16 3.24
C LYS A 98 -6.21 -11.28 4.47
N ILE A 99 -6.05 -9.99 4.22
CA ILE A 99 -5.88 -8.97 5.26
C ILE A 99 -7.18 -8.20 5.48
N GLY A 100 -7.91 -7.93 4.42
CA GLY A 100 -9.13 -7.14 4.46
C GLY A 100 -9.70 -6.93 3.07
N THR A 101 -10.51 -5.91 2.93
CA THR A 101 -11.19 -5.56 1.68
C THR A 101 -10.83 -4.14 1.29
N SER A 102 -10.70 -3.88 -0.01
CA SER A 102 -10.42 -2.56 -0.55
C SER A 102 -11.51 -1.54 -0.17
N GLY A 103 -11.16 -0.27 -0.19
CA GLY A 103 -12.08 0.80 0.17
C GLY A 103 -11.63 2.14 -0.39
N PHE A 104 -11.86 3.20 0.37
CA PHE A 104 -11.55 4.56 -0.04
C PHE A 104 -10.64 5.22 0.99
N MET A 105 -9.74 6.08 0.51
CA MET A 105 -8.98 6.98 1.37
C MET A 105 -9.48 8.40 1.18
N THR A 106 -9.79 9.08 2.29
CA THR A 106 -10.21 10.48 2.26
C THR A 106 -9.15 11.38 1.63
N ILE A 107 -7.87 11.08 1.90
CA ILE A 107 -6.76 11.87 1.37
C ILE A 107 -6.54 11.67 -0.13
N ASP A 108 -7.06 10.61 -0.73
CA ASP A 108 -6.92 10.34 -2.17
C ASP A 108 -8.25 9.86 -2.77
N LYS A 109 -9.24 10.74 -2.79
CA LYS A 109 -10.56 10.44 -3.33
C LYS A 109 -10.54 10.14 -4.82
N GLU A 110 -9.62 10.75 -5.57
CA GLU A 110 -9.49 10.54 -7.01
C GLU A 110 -9.12 9.10 -7.36
N ALA A 111 -8.43 8.40 -6.48
CA ALA A 111 -8.07 7.01 -6.70
C ALA A 111 -9.28 6.07 -6.64
N GLY A 112 -10.39 6.50 -6.03
CA GLY A 112 -11.62 5.70 -5.93
C GLY A 112 -11.46 4.51 -5.00
N ASN A 113 -12.12 3.40 -5.32
CA ASN A 113 -12.04 2.16 -4.56
C ASN A 113 -10.70 1.48 -4.86
N HIS A 114 -9.81 1.47 -3.88
CA HIS A 114 -8.45 0.95 -4.06
C HIS A 114 -7.84 0.55 -2.72
N VAL A 115 -6.68 -0.07 -2.76
CA VAL A 115 -5.79 -0.23 -1.61
C VAL A 115 -4.50 0.52 -1.91
N PHE A 116 -4.01 1.30 -0.93
CA PHE A 116 -2.73 1.98 -1.04
C PHE A 116 -1.70 1.19 -0.25
N VAL A 117 -0.65 0.71 -0.93
CA VAL A 117 0.36 -0.18 -0.34
C VAL A 117 1.69 0.54 -0.29
N GLU A 118 2.30 0.53 0.90
CA GLU A 118 3.67 0.98 1.08
C GLU A 118 4.55 -0.19 1.51
N VAL A 119 5.82 -0.15 1.13
CA VAL A 119 6.83 -1.08 1.62
C VAL A 119 8.02 -0.26 2.13
N SER A 120 8.55 -0.65 3.28
CA SER A 120 9.75 -0.01 3.83
C SER A 120 10.82 -1.06 4.14
N LYS A 121 12.08 -0.63 4.02
CA LYS A 121 13.26 -1.37 4.48
C LYS A 121 14.07 -0.44 5.36
N ASP A 122 14.29 -0.84 6.62
CA ASP A 122 15.00 -0.03 7.61
C ASP A 122 14.43 1.41 7.69
N GLY A 123 13.11 1.54 7.58
CA GLY A 123 12.40 2.82 7.66
C GLY A 123 12.33 3.62 6.36
N THR A 124 13.00 3.17 5.29
CA THR A 124 12.96 3.86 4.00
C THR A 124 11.87 3.28 3.12
N ARG A 125 10.97 4.14 2.60
CA ARG A 125 9.93 3.72 1.66
C ARG A 125 10.52 3.39 0.31
N LEU A 126 10.06 2.28 -0.28
CA LEU A 126 10.54 1.78 -1.56
C LEU A 126 9.40 1.69 -2.57
N ASN A 127 9.72 1.73 -3.85
CA ASN A 127 8.75 1.52 -4.92
C ASN A 127 8.46 0.02 -5.04
N ILE A 128 7.25 -0.41 -4.63
CA ILE A 128 6.86 -1.81 -4.60
C ILE A 128 6.90 -2.44 -6.01
N GLU A 129 6.64 -1.66 -7.06
CA GLU A 129 6.65 -2.17 -8.43
C GLU A 129 8.04 -2.65 -8.86
N THR A 130 9.10 -2.10 -8.29
CA THR A 130 10.48 -2.54 -8.57
C THR A 130 10.86 -3.82 -7.81
N LEU A 131 10.02 -4.25 -6.87
CA LEU A 131 10.30 -5.38 -5.98
C LEU A 131 9.54 -6.64 -6.36
N ILE A 132 8.61 -6.54 -7.30
CA ILE A 132 7.80 -7.68 -7.74
C ILE A 132 8.72 -8.79 -8.28
N GLY A 133 8.54 -10.00 -7.76
CA GLY A 133 9.36 -11.16 -8.13
C GLY A 133 10.66 -11.31 -7.35
N LYS A 134 11.02 -10.35 -6.50
CA LYS A 134 12.22 -10.45 -5.65
C LYS A 134 11.95 -11.22 -4.38
N LYS A 135 12.96 -11.95 -3.90
CA LYS A 135 12.94 -12.57 -2.58
C LYS A 135 13.20 -11.50 -1.51
N ILE A 136 12.75 -11.74 -0.28
CA ILE A 136 13.00 -10.83 0.84
C ILE A 136 14.48 -10.47 0.97
N SER A 137 15.36 -11.46 0.82
CA SER A 137 16.81 -11.25 0.93
C SER A 137 17.40 -10.34 -0.14
N GLU A 138 16.69 -10.17 -1.27
CA GLU A 138 17.11 -9.34 -2.40
C GLU A 138 16.62 -7.89 -2.29
N ILE A 139 15.73 -7.59 -1.35
CA ILE A 139 15.15 -6.25 -1.20
C ILE A 139 16.15 -5.36 -0.46
N GLN A 140 16.54 -4.26 -1.09
CA GLN A 140 17.49 -3.28 -0.57
C GLN A 140 16.94 -1.87 -0.73
N LYS A 141 17.48 -0.97 0.07
CA LYS A 141 17.12 0.45 -0.02
C LYS A 141 17.47 1.04 -1.37
#